data_c3b9a8690b6c7d334f44aa29e018f27e
#
_entry.id   c3b9a8690b6c7d334f44aa29e018f27e
#
_cell.length_a   1.000
_cell.length_b   1.000
_cell.length_c   1.000
_cell.angle_alpha   90.00
_cell.angle_beta   90.00
_cell.angle_gamma   90.00
#
_symmetry.space_group_name_H-M   'P 1'
#
loop_
_entity.id
_entity.type
_entity.pdbx_description
1 polymer ?
#
loop_
_entity_poly.entity_id
_entity_poly.type
_entity_poly.pdbx_seq_one_letter_code
_entity_poly.pdbx_strand_id
1 'polypeptide(L)'
;MKMQRKVFAFVLAGSLAAMVWPAFAQVTEQVPPPRQKWSFAGPFGKYDEAQLQRGFKIYREVCSNCHSIDMLSFRNLSDPGGPGFSEAQAEAVAAEYKVKDIDDLGNPIERAGRLADHFPAPFANELAAKATHGVAPPDMSTLAKARGYQRGFPLFVFDIITQFQEQGPDYIAAYLNGYEEPPKGFVLPQGGHYNEYFPGHNTAMPPPLQAGQVTYDDGSPQTVEQYAKDVSAFLMWAAEPHLVARKRIGFQVMIFLIVLAGLMYFTKKKVWSAVH
;
A
#
# COMPACT_ATOMS: atom_id res chain seq x y z
N MET A 1 -51.69 -21.31 -13.27
CA MET A 1 -50.89 -20.87 -12.12
C MET A 1 -49.37 -21.05 -12.26
N LYS A 2 -48.86 -22.10 -12.90
CA LYS A 2 -47.39 -22.31 -13.03
C LYS A 2 -46.67 -21.36 -14.02
N MET A 3 -47.39 -20.85 -15.03
CA MET A 3 -46.82 -19.97 -16.07
C MET A 3 -46.66 -18.52 -15.59
N GLN A 4 -47.56 -18.03 -14.74
CA GLN A 4 -47.47 -16.68 -14.17
C GLN A 4 -46.33 -16.54 -13.15
N ARG A 5 -45.97 -17.61 -12.42
CA ARG A 5 -44.82 -17.61 -11.52
C ARG A 5 -43.46 -17.49 -12.22
N LYS A 6 -43.31 -18.04 -13.42
CA LYS A 6 -42.08 -17.96 -14.21
C LYS A 6 -41.88 -16.56 -14.82
N VAL A 7 -42.96 -15.89 -15.23
CA VAL A 7 -42.90 -14.52 -15.76
C VAL A 7 -42.54 -13.53 -14.63
N PHE A 8 -43.09 -13.71 -13.43
CA PHE A 8 -42.75 -12.85 -12.28
C PHE A 8 -41.29 -13.01 -11.83
N ALA A 9 -40.74 -14.22 -11.88
CA ALA A 9 -39.32 -14.46 -11.56
C ALA A 9 -38.37 -13.83 -12.57
N PHE A 10 -38.73 -13.81 -13.85
CA PHE A 10 -37.93 -13.19 -14.92
C PHE A 10 -37.99 -11.65 -14.85
N VAL A 11 -39.13 -11.07 -14.49
CA VAL A 11 -39.27 -9.62 -14.33
C VAL A 11 -38.51 -9.12 -13.10
N LEU A 12 -38.49 -9.87 -11.99
CA LEU A 12 -37.71 -9.52 -10.80
C LEU A 12 -36.19 -9.63 -11.02
N ALA A 13 -35.76 -10.64 -11.78
CA ALA A 13 -34.34 -10.80 -12.13
C ALA A 13 -33.85 -9.69 -13.10
N GLY A 14 -34.69 -9.28 -14.03
CA GLY A 14 -34.42 -8.18 -14.96
C GLY A 14 -34.36 -6.82 -14.27
N SER A 15 -35.19 -6.55 -13.27
CA SER A 15 -35.22 -5.29 -12.54
C SER A 15 -34.04 -5.17 -11.55
N LEU A 16 -33.54 -6.27 -10.98
CA LEU A 16 -32.32 -6.25 -10.17
C LEU A 16 -31.05 -6.01 -10.99
N ALA A 17 -30.99 -6.55 -12.21
CA ALA A 17 -29.88 -6.33 -13.14
C ALA A 17 -29.81 -4.87 -13.64
N ALA A 18 -30.97 -4.21 -13.82
CA ALA A 18 -31.03 -2.82 -14.26
C ALA A 18 -30.65 -1.80 -13.15
N MET A 19 -30.80 -2.15 -11.86
CA MET A 19 -30.41 -1.27 -10.75
C MET A 19 -28.93 -1.30 -10.41
N VAL A 20 -28.18 -2.28 -10.87
CA VAL A 20 -26.74 -2.40 -10.60
C VAL A 20 -25.87 -1.69 -11.67
N TRP A 21 -26.44 -1.39 -12.84
CA TRP A 21 -25.70 -0.83 -13.98
C TRP A 21 -25.15 0.61 -13.78
N PRO A 22 -25.83 1.55 -13.12
CA PRO A 22 -25.29 2.90 -12.98
C PRO A 22 -24.23 3.06 -11.88
N ALA A 23 -24.06 2.10 -10.97
CA ALA A 23 -23.06 2.18 -9.91
C ALA A 23 -21.61 1.93 -10.39
N PHE A 24 -21.42 1.37 -11.58
CA PHE A 24 -20.09 1.15 -12.17
C PHE A 24 -19.60 2.28 -13.08
N ALA A 25 -20.39 3.33 -13.29
CA ALA A 25 -20.13 4.36 -14.30
C ALA A 25 -19.40 5.61 -13.77
N GLN A 26 -18.92 5.60 -12.52
CA GLN A 26 -18.04 6.65 -12.00
C GLN A 26 -16.63 6.11 -11.72
N VAL A 27 -16.03 5.45 -12.71
CA VAL A 27 -14.58 5.36 -12.76
C VAL A 27 -14.11 6.75 -13.20
N THR A 28 -13.67 7.58 -12.26
CA THR A 28 -12.88 8.78 -12.59
C THR A 28 -11.79 8.34 -13.56
N GLU A 29 -11.67 9.07 -14.66
CA GLU A 29 -10.69 8.80 -15.72
C GLU A 29 -9.29 8.90 -15.11
N GLN A 30 -8.77 7.76 -14.68
CA GLN A 30 -7.45 7.62 -14.08
C GLN A 30 -6.54 6.91 -15.07
N VAL A 31 -5.41 7.53 -15.40
CA VAL A 31 -4.41 6.92 -16.27
C VAL A 31 -3.81 5.68 -15.57
N PRO A 32 -3.76 4.52 -16.27
CA PRO A 32 -3.16 3.32 -15.71
C PRO A 32 -1.67 3.54 -15.42
N PRO A 33 -1.19 3.33 -14.19
CA PRO A 33 0.21 3.46 -13.88
C PRO A 33 1.03 2.36 -14.61
N PRO A 34 2.25 2.68 -15.06
CA PRO A 34 3.15 1.70 -15.65
C PRO A 34 3.55 0.66 -14.59
N ARG A 35 3.51 -0.62 -14.98
CA ARG A 35 3.94 -1.70 -14.09
C ARG A 35 5.44 -1.67 -13.87
N GLN A 36 5.83 -1.69 -12.61
CA GLN A 36 7.21 -1.78 -12.19
C GLN A 36 7.62 -3.24 -11.94
N LYS A 37 8.93 -3.49 -11.98
CA LYS A 37 9.48 -4.79 -11.54
C LYS A 37 9.81 -4.70 -10.06
N TRP A 38 9.05 -5.44 -9.24
CA TRP A 38 9.23 -5.50 -7.81
C TRP A 38 9.86 -6.83 -7.38
N SER A 39 10.82 -6.78 -6.44
CA SER A 39 11.43 -7.98 -5.85
C SER A 39 10.41 -8.84 -5.09
N PHE A 40 9.40 -8.20 -4.53
CA PHE A 40 8.32 -8.83 -3.77
C PHE A 40 7.14 -9.30 -4.64
N ALA A 41 7.20 -9.16 -5.98
CA ALA A 41 6.13 -9.58 -6.87
C ALA A 41 5.96 -11.10 -6.94
N GLY A 42 4.72 -11.55 -7.26
CA GLY A 42 4.38 -12.96 -7.45
C GLY A 42 4.42 -13.81 -6.18
N PRO A 43 4.17 -15.14 -6.30
CA PRO A 43 3.96 -16.02 -5.14
C PRO A 43 5.20 -16.25 -4.27
N PHE A 44 6.41 -16.07 -4.81
CA PHE A 44 7.68 -16.32 -4.12
C PHE A 44 8.53 -15.06 -3.93
N GLY A 45 8.01 -13.89 -4.34
CA GLY A 45 8.72 -12.62 -4.20
C GLY A 45 8.98 -12.25 -2.74
N LYS A 46 10.11 -11.59 -2.49
CA LYS A 46 10.55 -11.10 -1.19
C LYS A 46 10.96 -9.65 -1.30
N TYR A 47 10.84 -8.92 -0.21
CA TYR A 47 11.38 -7.57 -0.14
C TYR A 47 12.92 -7.59 -0.27
N ASP A 48 13.44 -6.58 -0.95
CA ASP A 48 14.88 -6.30 -1.02
C ASP A 48 15.24 -5.34 0.13
N GLU A 49 16.06 -5.82 1.07
CA GLU A 49 16.43 -5.07 2.28
C GLU A 49 17.10 -3.74 1.95
N ALA A 50 18.02 -3.73 0.99
CA ALA A 50 18.71 -2.50 0.60
C ALA A 50 17.74 -1.47 -0.01
N GLN A 51 16.78 -1.94 -0.82
CA GLN A 51 15.72 -1.09 -1.36
C GLN A 51 14.82 -0.52 -0.25
N LEU A 52 14.46 -1.34 0.74
CA LEU A 52 13.67 -0.87 1.89
C LEU A 52 14.43 0.14 2.73
N GLN A 53 15.74 -0.04 2.94
CA GLN A 53 16.58 0.93 3.66
C GLN A 53 16.65 2.28 2.93
N ARG A 54 16.84 2.28 1.62
CA ARG A 54 16.79 3.51 0.80
C ARG A 54 15.42 4.16 0.86
N GLY A 55 14.35 3.37 0.75
CA GLY A 55 12.98 3.85 0.86
C GLY A 55 12.65 4.45 2.23
N PHE A 56 13.14 3.82 3.30
CA PHE A 56 13.06 4.38 4.66
C PHE A 56 13.80 5.72 4.79
N LYS A 57 15.01 5.82 4.20
CA LYS A 57 15.77 7.07 4.19
C LYS A 57 14.97 8.20 3.51
N ILE A 58 14.34 7.92 2.38
CA ILE A 58 13.48 8.91 1.69
C ILE A 58 12.27 9.27 2.55
N TYR A 59 11.58 8.27 3.15
CA TYR A 59 10.48 8.56 4.05
C TYR A 59 10.93 9.49 5.18
N ARG A 60 12.03 9.16 5.85
CA ARG A 60 12.55 9.93 6.99
C ARG A 60 12.95 11.36 6.63
N GLU A 61 13.66 11.53 5.51
CA GLU A 61 14.23 12.83 5.14
C GLU A 61 13.25 13.74 4.39
N VAL A 62 12.26 13.17 3.71
CA VAL A 62 11.34 13.93 2.85
C VAL A 62 9.89 13.82 3.30
N CYS A 63 9.35 12.59 3.36
CA CYS A 63 7.90 12.38 3.51
C CYS A 63 7.41 12.65 4.94
N SER A 64 8.21 12.31 5.95
CA SER A 64 7.85 12.42 7.37
C SER A 64 7.63 13.86 7.85
N ASN A 65 8.07 14.86 7.06
CA ASN A 65 7.81 16.26 7.37
C ASN A 65 6.32 16.63 7.27
N CYS A 66 5.55 15.84 6.51
CA CYS A 66 4.13 16.10 6.27
C CYS A 66 3.25 14.89 6.57
N HIS A 67 3.76 13.66 6.41
CA HIS A 67 3.01 12.42 6.51
C HIS A 67 3.41 11.61 7.73
N SER A 68 2.41 11.16 8.49
CA SER A 68 2.60 10.17 9.55
C SER A 68 2.74 8.74 8.99
N ILE A 69 3.23 7.83 9.84
CA ILE A 69 3.26 6.38 9.63
C ILE A 69 2.94 5.68 10.97
N ASP A 70 1.77 6.00 11.50
CA ASP A 70 1.40 5.77 12.89
C ASP A 70 1.35 4.28 13.31
N MET A 71 1.19 3.36 12.35
CA MET A 71 1.12 1.93 12.65
C MET A 71 2.49 1.25 12.78
N LEU A 72 3.58 1.93 12.38
CA LEU A 72 4.93 1.40 12.55
C LEU A 72 5.53 1.83 13.89
N SER A 73 6.16 0.86 14.57
CA SER A 73 7.08 1.11 15.69
C SER A 73 8.51 1.02 15.20
N PHE A 74 9.46 1.65 15.91
CA PHE A 74 10.86 1.59 15.54
C PHE A 74 11.42 0.17 15.50
N ARG A 75 10.95 -0.72 16.39
CA ARG A 75 11.32 -2.15 16.37
C ARG A 75 11.02 -2.85 15.05
N ASN A 76 10.00 -2.40 14.30
CA ASN A 76 9.64 -3.03 13.03
C ASN A 76 10.75 -2.90 11.99
N LEU A 77 11.66 -1.93 12.11
CA LEU A 77 12.82 -1.81 11.24
C LEU A 77 13.77 -3.02 11.33
N SER A 78 13.78 -3.73 12.50
CA SER A 78 14.58 -4.93 12.72
C SER A 78 13.81 -6.24 12.57
N ASP A 79 12.52 -6.19 12.18
CA ASP A 79 11.72 -7.38 11.99
C ASP A 79 12.22 -8.22 10.79
N PRO A 80 12.16 -9.56 10.87
CA PRO A 80 12.53 -10.44 9.76
C PRO A 80 11.70 -10.18 8.51
N GLY A 81 12.36 -9.95 7.38
CA GLY A 81 11.71 -9.63 6.11
C GLY A 81 11.37 -8.15 5.94
N GLY A 82 11.83 -7.30 6.85
CA GLY A 82 11.79 -5.85 6.78
C GLY A 82 13.09 -5.24 6.22
N PRO A 83 13.40 -3.99 6.59
CA PRO A 83 14.57 -3.27 6.09
C PRO A 83 15.92 -3.85 6.53
N GLY A 84 15.94 -4.88 7.39
CA GLY A 84 17.16 -5.57 7.78
C GLY A 84 18.08 -4.77 8.70
N PHE A 85 17.56 -3.76 9.40
CA PHE A 85 18.34 -3.09 10.46
C PHE A 85 18.58 -4.06 11.62
N SER A 86 19.75 -3.99 12.24
CA SER A 86 19.95 -4.62 13.53
C SER A 86 19.12 -3.90 14.60
N GLU A 87 18.83 -4.59 15.71
CA GLU A 87 18.11 -4.00 16.85
C GLU A 87 18.82 -2.74 17.35
N ALA A 88 20.15 -2.77 17.45
CA ALA A 88 20.96 -1.61 17.86
C ALA A 88 20.85 -0.42 16.88
N GLN A 89 20.75 -0.69 15.57
CA GLN A 89 20.52 0.36 14.57
C GLN A 89 19.12 0.93 14.68
N ALA A 90 18.10 0.08 14.87
CA ALA A 90 16.72 0.54 15.06
C ALA A 90 16.58 1.36 16.37
N GLU A 91 17.29 0.99 17.43
CA GLU A 91 17.37 1.75 18.68
C GLU A 91 18.05 3.11 18.48
N ALA A 92 19.15 3.14 17.72
CA ALA A 92 19.84 4.40 17.40
C ALA A 92 18.93 5.34 16.59
N VAL A 93 18.18 4.80 15.61
CA VAL A 93 17.16 5.56 14.87
C VAL A 93 16.09 6.09 15.81
N ALA A 94 15.55 5.24 16.71
CA ALA A 94 14.53 5.66 17.68
C ALA A 94 15.02 6.82 18.55
N ALA A 95 16.26 6.76 19.03
CA ALA A 95 16.84 7.76 19.92
C ALA A 95 16.99 9.16 19.29
N GLU A 96 16.97 9.27 17.95
CA GLU A 96 16.98 10.56 17.24
C GLU A 96 15.65 11.31 17.36
N TYR A 97 14.56 10.59 17.70
CA TYR A 97 13.23 11.17 17.81
C TYR A 97 12.89 11.52 19.25
N LYS A 98 12.12 12.60 19.41
CA LYS A 98 11.54 12.98 20.71
C LYS A 98 10.10 12.49 20.77
N VAL A 99 9.79 11.75 21.80
CA VAL A 99 8.47 11.18 22.07
C VAL A 99 7.90 11.79 23.32
N LYS A 100 6.64 12.22 23.25
CA LYS A 100 5.90 12.71 24.41
C LYS A 100 5.58 11.54 25.34
N ASP A 101 5.83 11.74 26.62
CA ASP A 101 5.60 10.75 27.66
C ASP A 101 5.13 11.46 28.95
N ILE A 102 4.86 10.70 29.99
CA ILE A 102 4.43 11.19 31.30
C ILE A 102 5.45 10.67 32.33
N ASP A 103 5.92 11.53 33.22
CA ASP A 103 6.79 11.12 34.31
C ASP A 103 6.00 10.39 35.41
N ASP A 104 6.70 9.85 36.42
CA ASP A 104 6.10 9.12 37.55
C ASP A 104 5.18 9.99 38.42
N LEU A 105 5.21 11.30 38.25
CA LEU A 105 4.36 12.27 38.95
C LEU A 105 3.15 12.71 38.10
N GLY A 106 3.04 12.21 36.86
CA GLY A 106 1.94 12.55 35.95
C GLY A 106 2.19 13.82 35.12
N ASN A 107 3.39 14.38 35.12
CA ASN A 107 3.72 15.55 34.30
C ASN A 107 4.11 15.14 32.89
N PRO A 108 3.69 15.91 31.86
CA PRO A 108 4.12 15.68 30.50
C PRO A 108 5.62 15.97 30.34
N ILE A 109 6.35 15.01 29.75
CA ILE A 109 7.77 15.10 29.44
C ILE A 109 8.04 14.76 27.98
N GLU A 110 9.20 15.13 27.48
CA GLU A 110 9.74 14.63 26.24
C GLU A 110 10.99 13.79 26.52
N ARG A 111 11.06 12.61 25.94
CA ARG A 111 12.20 11.72 26.03
C ARG A 111 12.66 11.24 24.66
N ALA A 112 13.85 10.68 24.59
CA ALA A 112 14.31 9.94 23.42
C ALA A 112 13.38 8.75 23.16
N GLY A 113 13.11 8.48 21.88
CA GLY A 113 12.32 7.33 21.45
C GLY A 113 12.99 6.01 21.81
N ARG A 114 12.18 4.97 21.95
CA ARG A 114 12.56 3.58 22.24
C ARG A 114 12.02 2.67 21.13
N LEU A 115 12.50 1.45 21.04
CA LEU A 115 12.05 0.47 20.02
C LEU A 115 10.54 0.24 20.00
N ALA A 116 9.88 0.31 21.16
CA ALA A 116 8.44 0.10 21.27
C ALA A 116 7.59 1.31 20.87
N ASP A 117 8.19 2.49 20.75
CA ASP A 117 7.47 3.70 20.37
C ASP A 117 7.12 3.69 18.87
N HIS A 118 6.03 4.33 18.54
CA HIS A 118 5.65 4.61 17.15
C HIS A 118 6.41 5.82 16.63
N PHE A 119 6.50 5.92 15.30
CA PHE A 119 7.03 7.13 14.66
C PHE A 119 6.13 8.32 15.01
N PRO A 120 6.71 9.43 15.54
CA PRO A 120 5.93 10.61 15.89
C PRO A 120 5.26 11.22 14.65
N ALA A 121 3.98 11.55 14.76
CA ALA A 121 3.29 12.29 13.72
C ALA A 121 3.83 13.73 13.61
N PRO A 122 3.98 14.29 12.39
CA PRO A 122 4.49 15.66 12.20
C PRO A 122 3.54 16.74 12.72
N PHE A 123 2.25 16.44 12.85
CA PHE A 123 1.21 17.35 13.35
C PHE A 123 0.48 16.73 14.54
N ALA A 124 0.06 17.60 15.47
CA ALA A 124 -0.68 17.16 16.65
C ALA A 124 -2.04 16.53 16.33
N ASN A 125 -2.66 16.92 15.21
CA ASN A 125 -3.94 16.42 14.72
C ASN A 125 -4.19 16.88 13.28
N GLU A 126 -5.25 16.33 12.64
CA GLU A 126 -5.64 16.69 11.27
C GLU A 126 -5.97 18.18 11.08
N LEU A 127 -6.51 18.85 12.10
CA LEU A 127 -6.84 20.29 12.00
C LEU A 127 -5.57 21.13 11.89
N ALA A 128 -4.53 20.79 12.67
CA ALA A 128 -3.23 21.44 12.58
C ALA A 128 -2.58 21.20 11.21
N ALA A 129 -2.67 19.98 10.67
CA ALA A 129 -2.19 19.66 9.34
C ALA A 129 -2.93 20.44 8.24
N LYS A 130 -4.26 20.53 8.33
CA LYS A 130 -5.09 21.32 7.40
C LYS A 130 -4.79 22.82 7.47
N ALA A 131 -4.54 23.33 8.67
CA ALA A 131 -4.20 24.75 8.84
C ALA A 131 -2.88 25.10 8.14
N THR A 132 -1.94 24.16 8.08
CA THR A 132 -0.61 24.35 7.46
C THR A 132 -0.63 24.12 5.95
N HIS A 133 -1.33 23.08 5.48
CA HIS A 133 -1.26 22.60 4.08
C HIS A 133 -2.56 22.78 3.29
N GLY A 134 -3.62 23.32 3.89
CA GLY A 134 -4.95 23.41 3.26
C GLY A 134 -5.72 22.09 3.26
N VAL A 135 -5.03 20.96 3.24
CA VAL A 135 -5.56 19.59 3.37
C VAL A 135 -4.72 18.81 4.37
N ALA A 136 -5.30 17.78 5.01
CA ALA A 136 -4.52 16.90 5.86
C ALA A 136 -3.78 15.87 4.98
N PRO A 137 -2.43 15.79 5.03
CA PRO A 137 -1.70 14.71 4.39
C PRO A 137 -2.11 13.37 4.99
N PRO A 138 -2.40 12.33 4.16
CA PRO A 138 -2.82 11.04 4.67
C PRO A 138 -1.69 10.32 5.41
N ASP A 139 -2.05 9.50 6.40
CA ASP A 139 -1.12 8.54 7.01
C ASP A 139 -0.63 7.52 5.99
N MET A 140 0.66 7.20 6.01
CA MET A 140 1.30 6.33 5.03
C MET A 140 1.33 4.85 5.42
N SER A 141 0.92 4.49 6.64
CA SER A 141 1.03 3.11 7.16
C SER A 141 0.39 2.06 6.25
N THR A 142 -0.75 2.37 5.65
CA THR A 142 -1.47 1.45 4.77
C THR A 142 -1.64 1.98 3.34
N LEU A 143 -0.97 3.08 3.01
CA LEU A 143 -1.20 3.83 1.77
C LEU A 143 -1.03 2.96 0.52
N ALA A 144 0.00 2.11 0.49
CA ALA A 144 0.26 1.22 -0.64
C ALA A 144 -0.79 0.11 -0.84
N LYS A 145 -1.68 -0.10 0.13
CA LYS A 145 -2.83 -1.00 0.01
C LYS A 145 -4.14 -0.22 -0.20
N ALA A 146 -4.23 0.99 0.36
CA ALA A 146 -5.43 1.84 0.27
C ALA A 146 -5.51 2.61 -1.06
N ARG A 147 -4.39 2.85 -1.72
CA ARG A 147 -4.30 3.58 -2.99
C ARG A 147 -3.77 2.66 -4.08
N GLY A 148 -4.38 2.69 -5.24
CA GLY A 148 -3.95 1.92 -6.39
C GLY A 148 -4.92 2.08 -7.55
N TYR A 149 -4.48 1.72 -8.73
CA TYR A 149 -5.31 1.68 -9.92
C TYR A 149 -6.13 0.39 -9.92
N GLN A 150 -7.45 0.52 -9.81
CA GLN A 150 -8.35 -0.64 -9.87
C GLN A 150 -8.60 -1.04 -11.32
N ARG A 151 -8.14 -2.22 -11.66
CA ARG A 151 -8.37 -2.81 -12.98
C ARG A 151 -9.77 -3.43 -13.02
N GLY A 152 -10.61 -2.95 -13.96
CA GLY A 152 -11.96 -3.47 -14.14
C GLY A 152 -12.03 -4.94 -14.61
N PHE A 153 -13.25 -5.48 -14.70
CA PHE A 153 -13.47 -6.80 -15.30
C PHE A 153 -13.00 -6.81 -16.78
N PRO A 154 -12.33 -7.87 -17.29
CA PRO A 154 -12.00 -9.14 -16.59
C PRO A 154 -10.62 -9.13 -15.89
N LEU A 155 -9.87 -8.03 -15.94
CA LEU A 155 -8.47 -7.98 -15.56
C LEU A 155 -8.24 -8.27 -14.07
N PHE A 156 -9.15 -7.84 -13.19
CA PHE A 156 -9.05 -8.13 -11.75
C PHE A 156 -9.05 -9.64 -11.45
N VAL A 157 -9.75 -10.46 -12.28
CA VAL A 157 -9.77 -11.91 -12.12
C VAL A 157 -8.39 -12.51 -12.41
N PHE A 158 -7.73 -12.00 -13.46
CA PHE A 158 -6.34 -12.38 -13.75
C PHE A 158 -5.38 -11.94 -12.65
N ASP A 159 -5.59 -10.78 -12.05
CA ASP A 159 -4.78 -10.29 -10.92
C ASP A 159 -4.89 -11.21 -9.71
N ILE A 160 -6.09 -11.75 -9.42
CA ILE A 160 -6.29 -12.76 -8.36
C ILE A 160 -5.51 -14.05 -8.68
N ILE A 161 -5.62 -14.55 -9.91
CA ILE A 161 -4.98 -15.81 -10.34
C ILE A 161 -3.45 -15.65 -10.34
N THR A 162 -2.93 -14.54 -10.84
CA THR A 162 -1.49 -14.24 -10.91
C THR A 162 -0.93 -13.71 -9.60
N GLN A 163 -1.80 -13.46 -8.60
CA GLN A 163 -1.45 -12.82 -7.34
C GLN A 163 -0.78 -11.45 -7.52
N PHE A 164 -1.19 -10.71 -8.55
CA PHE A 164 -0.73 -9.34 -8.75
C PHE A 164 -1.36 -8.43 -7.67
N GLN A 165 -0.53 -7.93 -6.77
CA GLN A 165 -0.93 -7.08 -5.64
C GLN A 165 -0.18 -5.74 -5.63
N GLU A 166 0.59 -5.51 -6.68
CA GLU A 166 1.52 -4.38 -6.81
C GLU A 166 0.84 -3.10 -7.35
N GLN A 167 -0.50 -3.07 -7.46
CA GLN A 167 -1.23 -1.88 -7.94
C GLN A 167 -0.95 -0.62 -7.10
N GLY A 168 -0.77 -0.80 -5.80
CA GLY A 168 -0.46 0.31 -4.89
C GLY A 168 0.93 0.89 -5.09
N PRO A 169 2.01 0.10 -4.97
CA PRO A 169 3.36 0.59 -5.23
C PRO A 169 3.56 1.06 -6.67
N ASP A 170 2.94 0.43 -7.68
CA ASP A 170 2.96 0.93 -9.07
C ASP A 170 2.33 2.33 -9.15
N TYR A 171 1.17 2.51 -8.51
CA TYR A 171 0.49 3.81 -8.47
C TYR A 171 1.31 4.87 -7.73
N ILE A 172 1.89 4.56 -6.56
CA ILE A 172 2.67 5.52 -5.79
C ILE A 172 3.93 5.94 -6.58
N ALA A 173 4.62 4.98 -7.19
CA ALA A 173 5.79 5.27 -8.02
C ALA A 173 5.43 6.15 -9.23
N ALA A 174 4.33 5.84 -9.92
CA ALA A 174 3.82 6.65 -11.02
C ALA A 174 3.39 8.05 -10.55
N TYR A 175 2.65 8.14 -9.44
CA TYR A 175 2.22 9.40 -8.87
C TYR A 175 3.39 10.33 -8.52
N LEU A 176 4.45 9.81 -7.90
CA LEU A 176 5.62 10.61 -7.55
C LEU A 176 6.43 11.09 -8.77
N ASN A 177 6.35 10.36 -9.89
CA ASN A 177 6.98 10.75 -11.16
C ASN A 177 6.06 11.53 -12.11
N GLY A 178 4.74 11.56 -11.86
CA GLY A 178 3.74 12.08 -12.78
C GLY A 178 3.43 13.58 -12.64
N TYR A 179 4.28 14.35 -11.98
CA TYR A 179 4.12 15.81 -11.91
C TYR A 179 4.61 16.44 -13.19
N GLU A 180 3.72 17.16 -13.88
CA GLU A 180 3.96 17.78 -15.17
C GLU A 180 3.27 19.15 -15.27
N GLU A 181 3.63 19.92 -16.30
CA GLU A 181 2.88 21.11 -16.67
C GLU A 181 1.47 20.73 -17.19
N PRO A 182 0.42 21.38 -16.73
CA PRO A 182 -0.93 21.04 -17.14
C PRO A 182 -1.12 21.24 -18.66
N PRO A 183 -1.88 20.36 -19.33
CA PRO A 183 -2.21 20.52 -20.74
C PRO A 183 -2.94 21.84 -21.03
N LYS A 184 -2.80 22.35 -22.25
CA LYS A 184 -3.47 23.60 -22.67
C LYS A 184 -4.99 23.49 -22.42
N GLY A 185 -5.51 24.46 -21.68
CA GLY A 185 -6.94 24.51 -21.35
C GLY A 185 -7.33 23.80 -20.05
N PHE A 186 -6.42 23.09 -19.39
CA PHE A 186 -6.66 22.53 -18.06
C PHE A 186 -6.56 23.63 -16.99
N VAL A 187 -7.61 23.79 -16.18
CA VAL A 187 -7.67 24.78 -15.13
C VAL A 187 -7.39 24.14 -13.78
N LEU A 188 -6.26 24.50 -13.19
CA LEU A 188 -5.92 24.09 -11.83
C LEU A 188 -6.59 25.03 -10.81
N PRO A 189 -7.21 24.49 -9.75
CA PRO A 189 -7.60 25.26 -8.59
C PRO A 189 -6.38 25.94 -7.92
N GLN A 190 -6.62 27.00 -7.15
CA GLN A 190 -5.56 27.65 -6.40
C GLN A 190 -4.90 26.67 -5.41
N GLY A 191 -3.56 26.56 -5.47
CA GLY A 191 -2.79 25.62 -4.66
C GLY A 191 -2.82 24.17 -5.14
N GLY A 192 -3.43 23.90 -6.30
CA GLY A 192 -3.41 22.59 -6.93
C GLY A 192 -2.18 22.38 -7.82
N HIS A 193 -1.76 21.13 -7.97
CA HIS A 193 -0.67 20.72 -8.84
C HIS A 193 -1.18 19.67 -9.82
N TYR A 194 -0.77 19.77 -11.09
CA TYR A 194 -1.13 18.75 -12.09
C TYR A 194 -0.31 17.51 -11.89
N ASN A 195 -0.99 16.36 -11.97
CA ASN A 195 -0.34 15.05 -11.91
C ASN A 195 -1.07 14.07 -12.83
N GLU A 196 -0.34 13.44 -13.75
CA GLU A 196 -0.91 12.56 -14.77
C GLU A 196 -1.69 11.38 -14.17
N TYR A 197 -1.19 10.78 -13.08
CA TYR A 197 -1.76 9.55 -12.51
C TYR A 197 -2.76 9.78 -11.38
N PHE A 198 -2.86 11.01 -10.87
CA PHE A 198 -3.83 11.31 -9.83
C PHE A 198 -5.26 11.37 -10.40
N PRO A 199 -6.26 10.76 -9.76
CA PRO A 199 -7.64 10.85 -10.24
C PRO A 199 -8.11 12.31 -10.38
N GLY A 200 -8.53 12.70 -11.59
CA GLY A 200 -8.87 14.08 -11.90
C GLY A 200 -7.68 15.03 -12.08
N HIS A 201 -6.46 14.52 -12.10
CA HIS A 201 -5.20 15.22 -12.43
C HIS A 201 -4.87 16.45 -11.58
N ASN A 202 -5.59 16.67 -10.49
CA ASN A 202 -5.37 17.80 -9.58
C ASN A 202 -5.11 17.29 -8.16
N THR A 203 -3.89 17.48 -7.68
CA THR A 203 -3.49 17.11 -6.31
C THR A 203 -3.08 18.33 -5.51
N ALA A 204 -3.35 18.34 -4.20
CA ALA A 204 -2.90 19.39 -3.30
C ALA A 204 -1.43 19.19 -2.84
N MET A 205 -0.85 17.99 -3.01
CA MET A 205 0.55 17.74 -2.67
C MET A 205 1.46 18.33 -3.76
N PRO A 206 2.40 19.22 -3.42
CA PRO A 206 3.41 19.69 -4.36
C PRO A 206 4.40 18.57 -4.70
N PRO A 207 5.16 18.67 -5.82
CA PRO A 207 6.21 17.71 -6.15
C PRO A 207 7.21 17.58 -4.99
N PRO A 208 7.28 16.40 -4.30
CA PRO A 208 8.08 16.28 -3.09
C PRO A 208 9.53 15.88 -3.35
N LEU A 209 9.84 15.35 -4.54
CA LEU A 209 11.14 14.75 -4.86
C LEU A 209 11.88 15.56 -5.91
N GLN A 210 13.19 15.72 -5.70
CA GLN A 210 14.12 16.35 -6.64
C GLN A 210 15.36 15.47 -6.78
N ALA A 211 15.97 15.44 -7.96
CA ALA A 211 17.20 14.71 -8.19
C ALA A 211 18.33 15.23 -7.27
N GLY A 212 19.07 14.31 -6.66
CA GLY A 212 20.15 14.65 -5.72
C GLY A 212 19.69 15.11 -4.33
N GLN A 213 18.39 15.09 -4.03
CA GLN A 213 17.86 15.54 -2.73
C GLN A 213 18.25 14.63 -1.56
N VAL A 214 18.30 13.32 -1.80
CA VAL A 214 18.69 12.31 -0.81
C VAL A 214 19.94 11.61 -1.28
N THR A 215 20.99 11.60 -0.44
CA THR A 215 22.27 10.93 -0.78
C THR A 215 22.20 9.46 -0.43
N TYR A 216 22.49 8.59 -1.39
CA TYR A 216 22.64 7.15 -1.17
C TYR A 216 24.10 6.78 -0.97
N ASP A 217 24.35 5.90 0.02
CA ASP A 217 25.69 5.47 0.37
C ASP A 217 26.13 4.18 -0.36
N ASP A 218 25.18 3.53 -1.08
CA ASP A 218 25.39 2.27 -1.81
C ASP A 218 25.68 2.47 -3.31
N GLY A 219 25.80 3.71 -3.77
CA GLY A 219 26.05 4.05 -5.17
C GLY A 219 24.80 3.96 -6.06
N SER A 220 23.62 3.73 -5.51
CA SER A 220 22.37 3.76 -6.28
C SER A 220 22.10 5.14 -6.89
N PRO A 221 21.41 5.22 -8.04
CA PRO A 221 21.08 6.49 -8.69
C PRO A 221 20.25 7.41 -7.78
N GLN A 222 20.64 8.70 -7.74
CA GLN A 222 19.95 9.73 -6.94
C GLN A 222 18.97 10.51 -7.84
N THR A 223 18.07 9.78 -8.50
CA THR A 223 17.06 10.33 -9.41
C THR A 223 15.68 10.24 -8.80
N VAL A 224 14.75 11.09 -9.24
CA VAL A 224 13.36 11.07 -8.80
C VAL A 224 12.72 9.69 -9.04
N GLU A 225 13.02 9.07 -10.18
CA GLU A 225 12.53 7.74 -10.53
C GLU A 225 12.98 6.67 -9.53
N GLN A 226 14.28 6.66 -9.17
CA GLN A 226 14.82 5.71 -8.19
C GLN A 226 14.23 5.97 -6.79
N TYR A 227 14.14 7.24 -6.38
CA TYR A 227 13.52 7.62 -5.11
C TYR A 227 12.06 7.17 -5.02
N ALA A 228 11.27 7.46 -6.06
CA ALA A 228 9.88 7.05 -6.13
C ALA A 228 9.71 5.53 -6.02
N LYS A 229 10.59 4.77 -6.70
CA LYS A 229 10.59 3.31 -6.64
C LYS A 229 10.96 2.79 -5.24
N ASP A 230 12.01 3.34 -4.63
CA ASP A 230 12.48 2.85 -3.32
C ASP A 230 11.48 3.18 -2.20
N VAL A 231 10.93 4.40 -2.16
CA VAL A 231 9.92 4.75 -1.16
C VAL A 231 8.61 3.98 -1.37
N SER A 232 8.21 3.68 -2.61
CA SER A 232 7.02 2.86 -2.88
C SER A 232 7.20 1.42 -2.38
N ALA A 233 8.40 0.84 -2.49
CA ALA A 233 8.71 -0.46 -1.92
C ALA A 233 8.65 -0.43 -0.38
N PHE A 234 9.21 0.61 0.25
CA PHE A 234 9.13 0.81 1.70
C PHE A 234 7.67 0.95 2.17
N LEU A 235 6.85 1.76 1.49
CA LEU A 235 5.44 1.91 1.84
C LEU A 235 4.63 0.63 1.62
N MET A 236 5.00 -0.20 0.65
CA MET A 236 4.38 -1.52 0.49
C MET A 236 4.75 -2.45 1.65
N TRP A 237 6.01 -2.43 2.09
CA TRP A 237 6.41 -3.17 3.29
C TRP A 237 5.69 -2.63 4.53
N ALA A 238 5.61 -1.32 4.72
CA ALA A 238 4.89 -0.71 5.84
C ALA A 238 3.42 -1.18 5.90
N ALA A 239 2.75 -1.25 4.74
CA ALA A 239 1.36 -1.70 4.63
C ALA A 239 1.19 -3.22 4.77
N GLU A 240 2.22 -4.01 4.52
CA GLU A 240 2.18 -5.48 4.62
C GLU A 240 3.54 -6.06 5.07
N PRO A 241 3.97 -5.83 6.31
CA PRO A 241 5.26 -6.31 6.80
C PRO A 241 5.37 -7.84 6.81
N HIS A 242 4.26 -8.54 6.90
CA HIS A 242 4.19 -10.01 6.92
C HIS A 242 3.96 -10.65 5.54
N LEU A 243 4.08 -9.92 4.43
CA LEU A 243 3.85 -10.42 3.07
C LEU A 243 4.63 -11.69 2.77
N VAL A 244 5.92 -11.73 3.11
CA VAL A 244 6.80 -12.89 2.84
C VAL A 244 6.37 -14.10 3.67
N ALA A 245 6.07 -13.89 4.95
CA ALA A 245 5.58 -14.94 5.84
C ALA A 245 4.21 -15.48 5.37
N ARG A 246 3.29 -14.59 4.99
CA ARG A 246 1.97 -14.95 4.44
C ARG A 246 2.10 -15.80 3.18
N LYS A 247 2.97 -15.42 2.23
CA LYS A 247 3.20 -16.20 1.00
C LYS A 247 3.73 -17.59 1.32
N ARG A 248 4.71 -17.72 2.22
CA ARG A 248 5.28 -19.00 2.63
C ARG A 248 4.23 -19.88 3.30
N ILE A 249 3.47 -19.34 4.26
CA ILE A 249 2.41 -20.09 4.95
C ILE A 249 1.30 -20.48 3.96
N GLY A 250 0.89 -19.55 3.10
CA GLY A 250 -0.12 -19.83 2.07
C GLY A 250 0.28 -20.99 1.16
N PHE A 251 1.52 -21.02 0.71
CA PHE A 251 2.03 -22.14 -0.10
C PHE A 251 2.00 -23.48 0.67
N GLN A 252 2.41 -23.48 1.93
CA GLN A 252 2.35 -24.69 2.79
C GLN A 252 0.90 -25.17 2.99
N VAL A 253 -0.03 -24.24 3.25
CA VAL A 253 -1.45 -24.55 3.39
C VAL A 253 -2.04 -25.12 2.11
N MET A 254 -1.68 -24.56 0.94
CA MET A 254 -2.14 -25.09 -0.35
C MET A 254 -1.68 -26.54 -0.58
N ILE A 255 -0.41 -26.86 -0.30
CA ILE A 255 0.09 -28.23 -0.39
C ILE A 255 -0.69 -29.16 0.54
N PHE A 256 -0.86 -28.74 1.81
CA PHE A 256 -1.62 -29.52 2.79
C PHE A 256 -3.06 -29.80 2.31
N LEU A 257 -3.76 -28.79 1.81
CA LEU A 257 -5.14 -28.92 1.32
C LEU A 257 -5.23 -29.85 0.09
N ILE A 258 -4.28 -29.77 -0.83
CA ILE A 258 -4.23 -30.67 -2.00
C ILE A 258 -4.08 -32.13 -1.55
N VAL A 259 -3.14 -32.40 -0.64
CA VAL A 259 -2.93 -33.75 -0.09
C VAL A 259 -4.17 -34.23 0.65
N LEU A 260 -4.75 -33.39 1.51
CA LEU A 260 -5.97 -33.70 2.25
C LEU A 260 -7.15 -33.99 1.31
N ALA A 261 -7.36 -33.18 0.30
CA ALA A 261 -8.41 -33.38 -0.70
C ALA A 261 -8.24 -34.74 -1.45
N GLY A 262 -7.00 -35.10 -1.80
CA GLY A 262 -6.67 -36.37 -2.40
C GLY A 262 -7.03 -37.55 -1.46
N LEU A 263 -6.61 -37.47 -0.20
CA LEU A 263 -6.92 -38.51 0.80
C LEU A 263 -8.44 -38.63 1.01
N MET A 264 -9.15 -37.54 1.15
CA MET A 264 -10.60 -37.53 1.30
C MET A 264 -11.31 -38.13 0.08
N TYR A 265 -10.83 -37.79 -1.13
CA TYR A 265 -11.36 -38.36 -2.36
C TYR A 265 -11.21 -39.89 -2.41
N PHE A 266 -10.02 -40.44 -2.11
CA PHE A 266 -9.78 -41.90 -2.09
C PHE A 266 -10.56 -42.58 -0.96
N THR A 267 -10.65 -41.98 0.22
CA THR A 267 -11.46 -42.48 1.34
C THR A 267 -12.93 -42.57 0.93
N LYS A 268 -13.49 -41.48 0.35
CA LYS A 268 -14.84 -41.45 -0.20
C LYS A 268 -15.02 -42.62 -1.19
N LYS A 269 -14.13 -42.74 -2.19
CA LYS A 269 -14.22 -43.77 -3.23
C LYS A 269 -14.23 -45.19 -2.61
N LYS A 270 -13.41 -45.42 -1.59
CA LYS A 270 -13.35 -46.72 -0.91
C LYS A 270 -14.62 -47.01 -0.11
N VAL A 271 -15.09 -46.07 0.68
CA VAL A 271 -16.31 -46.22 1.51
C VAL A 271 -17.55 -46.44 0.65
N TRP A 272 -17.67 -45.76 -0.50
CA TRP A 272 -18.84 -45.89 -1.36
C TRP A 272 -18.74 -46.98 -2.40
N SER A 273 -17.60 -47.67 -2.52
CA SER A 273 -17.43 -48.77 -3.48
C SER A 273 -18.29 -50.00 -3.17
N ALA A 274 -18.83 -50.12 -1.95
CA ALA A 274 -19.74 -51.21 -1.55
C ALA A 274 -21.23 -50.88 -1.77
N VAL A 275 -21.54 -49.66 -2.25
CA VAL A 275 -22.93 -49.15 -2.42
C VAL A 275 -23.35 -49.17 -3.88
N HIS A 276 -22.41 -49.45 -4.82
CA HIS A 276 -22.65 -49.51 -6.28
C HIS A 276 -22.22 -50.87 -6.83
#